data_a92f00940f5c04775e642447a390e7a6
#
_entry.id   a92f00940f5c04775e642447a390e7a6
#
_cell.length_a   1.000
_cell.length_b   1.000
_cell.length_c   1.000
_cell.angle_alpha   90.00
_cell.angle_beta   90.00
_cell.angle_gamma   90.00
#
_symmetry.space_group_name_H-M   'P 1'
#
loop_
_entity.id
_entity.type
_entity.pdbx_description
1 polymer ?
#
loop_
_entity_poly.entity_id
_entity_poly.type
_entity_poly.pdbx_seq_one_letter_code
_entity_poly.pdbx_strand_id
1 'polypeptide(L)'
;MNASTQSEDLTGRFVALLRAWPAKEAALERQCRLLLLDGLAVAIAGAHEPGPSILAKLAQRDVAVGPARVIGKGFSTGVVQAARINGAAMHVLDFEPMWNPPNHALSPLLPALLAVAQWREATGCGMQGNALLRALAKGIEAQGRLRLASGQIEPSKLTMHPPGAVGPLAAALACAELMALPQEQALAAVSMAASRCGSVLANVGTMTKALHCGDAAANGAEAAMLAAEGFTANVDAIGSPRGWGPALFGATFEPQHLTAALETARALVPGPAWKLFPSQFATHFVITAALELRASHPGILWSEQVERIELRTPIMHYIDRPKPETGLDGKFSWQYTTAVALLDGQVEPKSFTQERRFSADVVSLLEKIILNRDATISGRLDRMHVELRVVLRDGREVMQRCDAPLGSWTRPVGPEKIRDKARGLITEVCGSDVAARVDAIVMGGGDFEVRDLMALI
;
A
#
# COMPACT_ATOMS: atom_id res chain seq x y z
N MET A 1 20.76 -32.84 -34.11
CA MET A 1 21.45 -31.91 -33.23
C MET A 1 20.59 -30.68 -33.11
N ASN A 2 19.72 -30.67 -32.09
CA ASN A 2 18.84 -29.52 -31.83
C ASN A 2 19.62 -28.50 -31.01
N ALA A 3 19.92 -27.37 -31.61
CA ALA A 3 20.24 -26.18 -30.87
C ALA A 3 18.97 -25.76 -30.11
N SER A 4 18.78 -26.29 -28.91
CA SER A 4 17.88 -25.67 -27.94
C SER A 4 18.47 -24.31 -27.67
N THR A 5 17.89 -23.27 -28.29
CA THR A 5 17.96 -21.92 -27.73
C THR A 5 17.53 -22.05 -26.28
N GLN A 6 18.49 -21.97 -25.37
CA GLN A 6 18.21 -21.70 -23.97
C GLN A 6 17.38 -20.42 -23.97
N SER A 7 16.08 -20.54 -23.78
CA SER A 7 15.28 -19.40 -23.35
C SER A 7 15.96 -18.93 -22.08
N GLU A 8 16.61 -17.80 -22.16
CA GLU A 8 17.33 -17.26 -21.02
C GLU A 8 16.34 -17.17 -19.88
N ASP A 9 16.57 -17.92 -18.81
CA ASP A 9 15.75 -17.97 -17.59
C ASP A 9 15.50 -16.57 -17.06
N LEU A 10 14.39 -15.97 -17.42
CA LEU A 10 14.03 -14.59 -17.04
C LEU A 10 13.85 -14.47 -15.54
N THR A 11 13.25 -15.47 -14.90
CA THR A 11 13.03 -15.49 -13.45
C THR A 11 14.36 -15.54 -12.71
N GLY A 12 15.30 -16.40 -13.15
CA GLY A 12 16.63 -16.51 -12.55
C GLY A 12 17.43 -15.23 -12.69
N ARG A 13 17.42 -14.57 -13.85
CA ARG A 13 18.10 -13.28 -14.07
C ARG A 13 17.48 -12.17 -13.21
N PHE A 14 16.17 -12.11 -13.09
CA PHE A 14 15.48 -11.16 -12.23
C PHE A 14 15.87 -11.34 -10.76
N VAL A 15 15.82 -12.57 -10.26
CA VAL A 15 16.21 -12.89 -8.88
C VAL A 15 17.69 -12.60 -8.63
N ALA A 16 18.58 -13.00 -9.55
CA ALA A 16 20.01 -12.77 -9.43
C ALA A 16 20.38 -11.28 -9.40
N LEU A 17 19.76 -10.47 -10.27
CA LEU A 17 19.96 -9.03 -10.32
C LEU A 17 19.65 -8.36 -8.97
N LEU A 18 18.50 -8.64 -8.40
CA LEU A 18 18.07 -8.02 -7.14
C LEU A 18 18.87 -8.52 -5.94
N ARG A 19 19.28 -9.77 -5.94
CA ARG A 19 20.10 -10.32 -4.87
C ARG A 19 21.55 -9.80 -4.89
N ALA A 20 22.10 -9.57 -6.09
CA ALA A 20 23.44 -8.99 -6.25
C ALA A 20 23.52 -7.53 -5.78
N TRP A 21 22.37 -6.81 -5.77
CA TRP A 21 22.33 -5.43 -5.29
C TRP A 21 22.49 -5.35 -3.76
N PRO A 22 23.50 -4.63 -3.23
CA PRO A 22 23.78 -4.60 -1.79
C PRO A 22 22.74 -3.83 -0.97
N ALA A 23 22.01 -2.87 -1.58
CA ALA A 23 20.97 -2.04 -0.94
C ALA A 23 21.45 -1.40 0.39
N LYS A 24 22.64 -0.77 0.38
CA LYS A 24 23.32 -0.27 1.61
C LYS A 24 23.46 1.26 1.65
N GLU A 25 22.92 1.98 0.68
CA GLU A 25 22.99 3.44 0.62
C GLU A 25 22.31 4.07 1.84
N ALA A 26 22.98 5.00 2.51
CA ALA A 26 22.44 5.66 3.71
C ALA A 26 21.09 6.39 3.46
N ALA A 27 20.91 6.94 2.27
CA ALA A 27 19.63 7.57 1.89
C ALA A 27 18.51 6.52 1.80
N LEU A 28 18.82 5.35 1.23
CA LEU A 28 17.89 4.23 1.11
C LEU A 28 17.50 3.67 2.49
N GLU A 29 18.46 3.52 3.38
CA GLU A 29 18.22 3.07 4.76
C GLU A 29 17.27 4.04 5.49
N ARG A 30 17.57 5.36 5.46
CA ARG A 30 16.70 6.37 6.07
C ARG A 30 15.27 6.32 5.51
N GLN A 31 15.15 6.15 4.21
CA GLN A 31 13.84 6.03 3.54
C GLN A 31 13.08 4.78 3.99
N CYS A 32 13.78 3.62 4.07
CA CYS A 32 13.16 2.38 4.52
C CYS A 32 12.76 2.42 6.00
N ARG A 33 13.51 3.13 6.85
CA ARG A 33 13.11 3.38 8.25
C ARG A 33 11.81 4.18 8.33
N LEU A 34 11.68 5.23 7.53
CA LEU A 34 10.46 6.02 7.48
C LEU A 34 9.26 5.21 6.94
N LEU A 35 9.51 4.36 5.94
CA LEU A 35 8.50 3.43 5.41
C LEU A 35 8.09 2.37 6.45
N LEU A 36 9.03 1.84 7.20
CA LEU A 36 8.76 0.91 8.32
C LEU A 36 7.88 1.58 9.38
N LEU A 37 8.23 2.79 9.80
CA LEU A 37 7.49 3.54 10.81
C LEU A 37 6.05 3.82 10.36
N ASP A 38 5.88 4.34 9.15
CA ASP A 38 4.56 4.65 8.59
C ASP A 38 3.72 3.37 8.40
N GLY A 39 4.32 2.30 7.88
CA GLY A 39 3.64 1.02 7.69
C GLY A 39 3.15 0.41 9.00
N LEU A 40 3.98 0.42 10.05
CA LEU A 40 3.57 -0.03 11.39
C LEU A 40 2.43 0.81 11.95
N ALA A 41 2.54 2.13 11.86
CA ALA A 41 1.52 3.04 12.36
C ALA A 41 0.16 2.80 11.69
N VAL A 42 0.16 2.63 10.36
CA VAL A 42 -1.06 2.34 9.59
C VAL A 42 -1.61 0.96 9.91
N ALA A 43 -0.75 -0.06 10.13
CA ALA A 43 -1.18 -1.39 10.54
C ALA A 43 -1.82 -1.39 11.94
N ILE A 44 -1.23 -0.67 12.90
CA ILE A 44 -1.76 -0.50 14.26
C ILE A 44 -3.15 0.17 14.19
N ALA A 45 -3.26 1.28 13.46
CA ALA A 45 -4.53 1.99 13.31
C ALA A 45 -5.60 1.14 12.60
N GLY A 46 -5.21 0.32 11.62
CA GLY A 46 -6.13 -0.56 10.88
C GLY A 46 -6.46 -1.87 11.57
N ALA A 47 -5.74 -2.25 12.64
CA ALA A 47 -5.89 -3.56 13.28
C ALA A 47 -7.31 -3.84 13.80
N HIS A 48 -8.02 -2.80 14.23
CA HIS A 48 -9.37 -2.92 14.82
C HIS A 48 -10.51 -2.75 13.80
N GLU A 49 -10.19 -2.46 12.55
CA GLU A 49 -11.19 -2.42 11.48
C GLU A 49 -11.87 -3.79 11.28
N PRO A 50 -13.12 -3.83 10.77
CA PRO A 50 -13.91 -5.05 10.67
C PRO A 50 -13.19 -6.19 9.92
N GLY A 51 -12.57 -5.93 8.77
CA GLY A 51 -11.88 -6.95 7.97
C GLY A 51 -10.75 -7.66 8.74
N PRO A 52 -9.71 -6.95 9.21
CA PRO A 52 -8.64 -7.52 10.04
C PRO A 52 -9.15 -8.19 11.31
N SER A 53 -10.19 -7.64 11.95
CA SER A 53 -10.80 -8.23 13.16
C SER A 53 -11.47 -9.58 12.89
N ILE A 54 -12.12 -9.75 11.73
CA ILE A 54 -12.68 -11.03 11.30
C ILE A 54 -11.56 -12.06 11.06
N LEU A 55 -10.49 -11.67 10.38
CA LEU A 55 -9.34 -12.54 10.13
C LEU A 55 -8.65 -12.96 11.45
N ALA A 56 -8.46 -12.03 12.38
CA ALA A 56 -7.88 -12.31 13.69
C ALA A 56 -8.76 -13.29 14.50
N LYS A 57 -10.07 -13.07 14.51
CA LYS A 57 -11.04 -13.98 15.16
C LYS A 57 -11.01 -15.39 14.56
N LEU A 58 -10.86 -15.50 13.24
CA LEU A 58 -10.74 -16.79 12.57
C LEU A 58 -9.45 -17.50 12.98
N ALA A 59 -8.30 -16.82 12.96
CA ALA A 59 -7.02 -17.38 13.37
C ALA A 59 -7.02 -17.86 14.84
N GLN A 60 -7.70 -17.14 15.75
CA GLN A 60 -7.84 -17.57 17.15
C GLN A 60 -8.66 -18.84 17.31
N ARG A 61 -9.63 -19.11 16.43
CA ARG A 61 -10.43 -20.36 16.46
C ARG A 61 -9.61 -21.58 16.04
N ASP A 62 -8.64 -21.41 15.17
CA ASP A 62 -7.77 -22.51 14.71
C ASP A 62 -6.78 -22.97 15.79
N VAL A 63 -6.74 -22.31 16.97
CA VAL A 63 -5.87 -22.63 18.11
C VAL A 63 -4.38 -22.74 17.74
N ALA A 64 -3.98 -22.19 16.59
CA ALA A 64 -2.60 -22.24 16.12
C ALA A 64 -1.74 -21.27 16.91
N VAL A 65 -0.94 -21.78 17.83
CA VAL A 65 0.10 -21.01 18.53
C VAL A 65 1.33 -20.92 17.63
N GLY A 66 1.87 -19.72 17.46
CA GLY A 66 3.08 -19.50 16.66
C GLY A 66 3.84 -18.24 17.11
N PRO A 67 5.02 -18.01 16.58
CA PRO A 67 5.92 -16.95 17.06
C PRO A 67 5.55 -15.56 16.54
N ALA A 68 4.73 -15.47 15.49
CA ALA A 68 4.49 -14.22 14.79
C ALA A 68 3.32 -13.42 15.41
N ARG A 69 3.59 -12.21 15.83
CA ARG A 69 2.64 -11.34 16.51
C ARG A 69 1.61 -10.76 15.55
N VAL A 70 0.36 -10.74 15.96
CA VAL A 70 -0.70 -10.01 15.27
C VAL A 70 -0.74 -8.59 15.82
N ILE A 71 -0.35 -7.63 14.99
CA ILE A 71 -0.19 -6.21 15.33
C ILE A 71 -1.49 -5.67 15.94
N GLY A 72 -1.39 -5.00 17.09
CA GLY A 72 -2.52 -4.36 17.77
C GLY A 72 -3.55 -5.31 18.36
N LYS A 73 -3.28 -6.63 18.44
CA LYS A 73 -4.27 -7.64 18.90
C LYS A 73 -3.87 -8.43 20.14
N GLY A 74 -2.65 -8.25 20.64
CA GLY A 74 -2.21 -8.87 21.90
C GLY A 74 -2.02 -10.39 21.87
N PHE A 75 -1.99 -11.05 20.69
CA PHE A 75 -1.71 -12.47 20.54
C PHE A 75 -0.75 -12.75 19.39
N SER A 76 -0.19 -13.96 19.37
CA SER A 76 0.69 -14.45 18.29
C SER A 76 0.09 -15.69 17.64
N THR A 77 0.43 -15.94 16.37
CA THR A 77 -0.04 -17.09 15.60
C THR A 77 1.03 -17.56 14.62
N GLY A 78 0.74 -18.52 13.75
CA GLY A 78 1.64 -18.97 12.70
C GLY A 78 1.99 -17.84 11.71
N VAL A 79 3.18 -17.90 11.11
CA VAL A 79 3.75 -16.89 10.20
C VAL A 79 2.77 -16.47 9.10
N VAL A 80 2.18 -17.43 8.41
CA VAL A 80 1.27 -17.21 7.28
C VAL A 80 0.02 -16.46 7.72
N GLN A 81 -0.56 -16.84 8.87
CA GLN A 81 -1.75 -16.16 9.39
C GLN A 81 -1.43 -14.75 9.89
N ALA A 82 -0.31 -14.56 10.61
CA ALA A 82 0.12 -13.25 11.07
C ALA A 82 0.39 -12.31 9.88
N ALA A 83 1.11 -12.77 8.86
CA ALA A 83 1.37 -12.00 7.64
C ALA A 83 0.06 -11.58 6.95
N ARG A 84 -0.92 -12.50 6.84
CA ARG A 84 -2.23 -12.21 6.26
C ARG A 84 -2.99 -11.15 7.03
N ILE A 85 -3.12 -11.31 8.34
CA ILE A 85 -3.88 -10.38 9.19
C ILE A 85 -3.23 -9.00 9.19
N ASN A 86 -1.91 -8.94 9.39
CA ASN A 86 -1.16 -7.70 9.46
C ASN A 86 -1.12 -6.97 8.09
N GLY A 87 -1.06 -7.72 6.98
CA GLY A 87 -1.14 -7.15 5.63
C GLY A 87 -2.51 -6.54 5.34
N ALA A 88 -3.58 -7.21 5.75
CA ALA A 88 -4.92 -6.65 5.66
C ALA A 88 -5.09 -5.41 6.57
N ALA A 89 -4.55 -5.44 7.79
CA ALA A 89 -4.58 -4.31 8.73
C ALA A 89 -3.82 -3.09 8.17
N MET A 90 -2.64 -3.29 7.56
CA MET A 90 -1.85 -2.23 6.96
C MET A 90 -2.56 -1.58 5.76
N HIS A 91 -3.38 -2.33 5.04
CA HIS A 91 -4.04 -1.83 3.82
C HIS A 91 -5.46 -1.28 4.03
N VAL A 92 -6.20 -1.71 5.06
CA VAL A 92 -7.65 -1.45 5.20
C VAL A 92 -8.01 0.03 5.26
N LEU A 93 -7.15 0.85 5.82
CA LEU A 93 -7.37 2.30 5.88
C LEU A 93 -7.06 3.01 4.56
N ASP A 94 -6.45 2.32 3.58
CA ASP A 94 -5.92 2.91 2.34
C ASP A 94 -5.02 4.14 2.63
N PHE A 95 -4.17 4.01 3.68
CA PHE A 95 -3.39 5.11 4.24
C PHE A 95 -1.87 4.91 4.16
N GLU A 96 -1.44 3.71 3.76
CA GLU A 96 -0.03 3.43 3.46
C GLU A 96 0.44 4.17 2.19
N PRO A 97 1.74 4.42 2.02
CA PRO A 97 2.28 5.05 0.82
C PRO A 97 2.00 4.24 -0.44
N MET A 98 2.00 4.91 -1.58
CA MET A 98 1.89 4.24 -2.87
C MET A 98 2.97 4.71 -3.85
N TRP A 99 3.24 3.87 -4.85
CA TRP A 99 4.23 4.12 -5.90
C TRP A 99 3.58 4.38 -7.26
N ASN A 100 4.36 4.94 -8.18
CA ASN A 100 4.00 5.04 -9.59
C ASN A 100 4.87 4.07 -10.43
N PRO A 101 4.28 3.21 -11.29
CA PRO A 101 2.84 3.02 -11.56
C PRO A 101 2.06 2.60 -10.31
N PRO A 102 0.75 2.87 -10.24
CA PRO A 102 -0.03 2.67 -9.02
C PRO A 102 0.15 1.30 -8.39
N ASN A 103 0.69 1.28 -7.17
CA ASN A 103 0.93 0.08 -6.39
C ASN A 103 1.09 0.41 -4.90
N HIS A 104 0.62 -0.46 -4.03
CA HIS A 104 0.86 -0.44 -2.60
C HIS A 104 1.93 -1.48 -2.29
N ALA A 105 3.16 -1.03 -2.00
CA ALA A 105 4.28 -1.96 -1.83
C ALA A 105 4.44 -2.46 -0.39
N LEU A 106 4.03 -1.68 0.62
CA LEU A 106 4.30 -2.03 2.01
C LEU A 106 3.45 -3.18 2.52
N SER A 107 2.14 -3.15 2.30
CA SER A 107 1.21 -4.13 2.86
C SER A 107 1.43 -5.58 2.42
N PRO A 108 1.98 -5.89 1.22
CA PRO A 108 2.45 -7.24 0.90
C PRO A 108 3.82 -7.58 1.50
N LEU A 109 4.71 -6.60 1.67
CA LEU A 109 6.10 -6.85 2.02
C LEU A 109 6.37 -6.86 3.51
N LEU A 110 6.02 -5.76 4.18
CA LEU A 110 6.42 -5.53 5.56
C LEU A 110 5.83 -6.56 6.53
N PRO A 111 4.54 -6.92 6.46
CA PRO A 111 3.95 -7.97 7.30
C PRO A 111 4.57 -9.35 7.08
N ALA A 112 4.92 -9.70 5.83
CA ALA A 112 5.62 -10.94 5.52
C ALA A 112 7.01 -10.97 6.17
N LEU A 113 7.79 -9.89 6.00
CA LEU A 113 9.12 -9.75 6.57
C LEU A 113 9.13 -9.80 8.10
N LEU A 114 8.20 -9.09 8.74
CA LEU A 114 8.08 -9.06 10.21
C LEU A 114 7.69 -10.44 10.77
N ALA A 115 6.77 -11.16 10.11
CA ALA A 115 6.37 -12.48 10.55
C ALA A 115 7.48 -13.52 10.37
N VAL A 116 8.21 -13.47 9.25
CA VAL A 116 9.38 -14.34 8.99
C VAL A 116 10.52 -14.01 9.95
N ALA A 117 10.77 -12.73 10.25
CA ALA A 117 11.79 -12.31 11.22
C ALA A 117 11.52 -12.93 12.60
N GLN A 118 10.32 -12.83 13.11
CA GLN A 118 9.92 -13.40 14.40
C GLN A 118 10.02 -14.93 14.43
N TRP A 119 9.70 -15.58 13.32
CA TRP A 119 9.91 -17.03 13.20
C TRP A 119 11.40 -17.41 13.27
N ARG A 120 12.26 -16.68 12.57
CA ARG A 120 13.71 -16.88 12.61
C ARG A 120 14.26 -16.67 14.04
N GLU A 121 13.81 -15.65 14.73
CA GLU A 121 14.19 -15.39 16.12
C GLU A 121 13.76 -16.53 17.06
N ALA A 122 12.55 -17.07 16.87
CA ALA A 122 12.05 -18.22 17.63
C ALA A 122 12.86 -19.50 17.37
N THR A 123 13.56 -19.60 16.23
CA THR A 123 14.49 -20.71 15.90
C THR A 123 15.93 -20.42 16.32
N GLY A 124 16.19 -19.36 17.09
CA GLY A 124 17.50 -19.01 17.64
C GLY A 124 18.37 -18.12 16.72
N CYS A 125 17.82 -17.60 15.62
CA CYS A 125 18.52 -16.68 14.72
C CYS A 125 18.06 -15.25 15.00
N GLY A 126 18.88 -14.43 15.67
CA GLY A 126 18.59 -13.01 15.87
C GLY A 126 18.35 -12.28 14.54
N MET A 127 17.37 -11.38 14.50
CA MET A 127 17.03 -10.63 13.30
C MET A 127 17.22 -9.14 13.49
N GLN A 128 18.25 -8.63 12.82
CA GLN A 128 18.63 -7.24 12.87
C GLN A 128 17.78 -6.37 11.95
N GLY A 129 17.42 -5.18 12.41
CA GLY A 129 16.63 -4.20 11.66
C GLY A 129 17.24 -3.83 10.31
N ASN A 130 18.56 -3.69 10.25
CA ASN A 130 19.24 -3.39 8.98
C ASN A 130 19.11 -4.50 7.93
N ALA A 131 19.00 -5.77 8.34
CA ALA A 131 18.70 -6.87 7.41
C ALA A 131 17.26 -6.77 6.89
N LEU A 132 16.32 -6.49 7.78
CA LEU A 132 14.90 -6.26 7.42
C LEU A 132 14.75 -5.08 6.46
N LEU A 133 15.44 -3.95 6.72
CA LEU A 133 15.37 -2.76 5.85
C LEU A 133 15.95 -3.02 4.45
N ARG A 134 17.04 -3.77 4.34
CA ARG A 134 17.58 -4.19 3.03
C ARG A 134 16.65 -5.12 2.28
N ALA A 135 16.06 -6.09 2.95
CA ALA A 135 15.07 -6.98 2.35
C ALA A 135 13.82 -6.21 1.89
N LEU A 136 13.35 -5.22 2.68
CA LEU A 136 12.26 -4.33 2.32
C LEU A 136 12.60 -3.52 1.05
N ALA A 137 13.80 -2.93 0.97
CA ALA A 137 14.24 -2.19 -0.21
C ALA A 137 14.23 -3.04 -1.48
N LYS A 138 14.76 -4.27 -1.40
CA LYS A 138 14.77 -5.23 -2.52
C LYS A 138 13.36 -5.66 -2.92
N GLY A 139 12.48 -5.86 -1.96
CA GLY A 139 11.07 -6.17 -2.22
C GLY A 139 10.33 -5.01 -2.92
N ILE A 140 10.57 -3.76 -2.52
CA ILE A 140 10.00 -2.58 -3.18
C ILE A 140 10.50 -2.49 -4.63
N GLU A 141 11.80 -2.70 -4.85
CA GLU A 141 12.38 -2.72 -6.20
C GLU A 141 11.75 -3.83 -7.06
N ALA A 142 11.62 -5.05 -6.49
CA ALA A 142 10.99 -6.17 -7.16
C ALA A 142 9.54 -5.85 -7.59
N GLN A 143 8.73 -5.33 -6.68
CA GLN A 143 7.36 -4.94 -7.01
C GLN A 143 7.29 -3.88 -8.11
N GLY A 144 8.16 -2.89 -8.05
CA GLY A 144 8.22 -1.83 -9.05
C GLY A 144 8.54 -2.37 -10.45
N ARG A 145 9.50 -3.28 -10.58
CA ARG A 145 9.87 -3.93 -11.84
C ARG A 145 8.75 -4.82 -12.37
N LEU A 146 8.15 -5.66 -11.52
CA LEU A 146 7.00 -6.49 -11.86
C LEU A 146 5.81 -5.62 -12.29
N ARG A 147 5.61 -4.49 -11.65
CA ARG A 147 4.55 -3.56 -11.97
C ARG A 147 4.75 -2.89 -13.33
N LEU A 148 5.99 -2.49 -13.67
CA LEU A 148 6.33 -2.01 -15.01
C LEU A 148 6.17 -3.12 -16.04
N ALA A 149 6.69 -4.32 -15.76
CA ALA A 149 6.61 -5.46 -16.66
C ALA A 149 5.17 -5.89 -16.97
N SER A 150 4.19 -5.57 -16.12
CA SER A 150 2.77 -5.83 -16.44
C SER A 150 2.25 -5.04 -17.64
N GLY A 151 2.90 -3.94 -18.03
CA GLY A 151 2.45 -3.01 -19.07
C GLY A 151 1.17 -2.22 -18.75
N GLN A 152 0.47 -2.57 -17.68
CA GLN A 152 -0.80 -1.93 -17.28
C GLN A 152 -0.55 -0.69 -16.40
N ILE A 153 0.08 0.32 -16.93
CA ILE A 153 0.57 1.48 -16.16
C ILE A 153 -0.55 2.43 -15.72
N GLU A 154 -1.57 2.60 -16.56
CA GLU A 154 -2.69 3.51 -16.28
C GLU A 154 -3.74 2.86 -15.36
N PRO A 155 -4.29 3.57 -14.36
CA PRO A 155 -5.32 3.05 -13.48
C PRO A 155 -6.55 2.50 -14.21
N SER A 156 -6.95 3.12 -15.31
CA SER A 156 -8.09 2.70 -16.14
C SER A 156 -7.87 1.38 -16.91
N LYS A 157 -6.62 0.95 -17.07
CA LYS A 157 -6.24 -0.28 -17.80
C LYS A 157 -5.96 -1.45 -16.87
N LEU A 158 -6.07 -1.27 -15.56
CA LEU A 158 -5.85 -2.33 -14.58
C LEU A 158 -6.93 -3.42 -14.72
N THR A 159 -6.49 -4.66 -14.80
CA THR A 159 -7.36 -5.84 -14.75
C THR A 159 -7.41 -6.48 -13.38
N MET A 160 -6.35 -6.27 -12.58
CA MET A 160 -6.20 -6.81 -11.24
C MET A 160 -5.75 -5.72 -10.26
N HIS A 161 -6.03 -5.92 -8.98
CA HIS A 161 -5.47 -5.09 -7.92
C HIS A 161 -3.96 -5.32 -7.82
N PRO A 162 -3.11 -4.30 -8.10
CA PRO A 162 -1.68 -4.49 -8.27
C PRO A 162 -0.95 -5.22 -7.12
N PRO A 163 -1.22 -4.93 -5.83
CA PRO A 163 -0.57 -5.64 -4.73
C PRO A 163 -0.75 -7.15 -4.77
N GLY A 164 -1.93 -7.63 -5.16
CA GLY A 164 -2.17 -9.07 -5.29
C GLY A 164 -1.55 -9.70 -6.54
N ALA A 165 -1.34 -8.91 -7.59
CA ALA A 165 -0.73 -9.39 -8.83
C ALA A 165 0.80 -9.50 -8.75
N VAL A 166 1.48 -8.58 -8.06
CA VAL A 166 2.95 -8.50 -8.00
C VAL A 166 3.52 -8.76 -6.59
N GLY A 167 2.69 -8.53 -5.55
CA GLY A 167 3.10 -8.61 -4.15
C GLY A 167 3.63 -9.98 -3.73
N PRO A 168 2.98 -11.10 -4.08
CA PRO A 168 3.44 -12.43 -3.67
C PRO A 168 4.87 -12.73 -4.12
N LEU A 169 5.23 -12.42 -5.38
CA LEU A 169 6.58 -12.65 -5.92
C LEU A 169 7.63 -11.81 -5.18
N ALA A 170 7.33 -10.53 -4.97
CA ALA A 170 8.24 -9.62 -4.31
C ALA A 170 8.40 -9.94 -2.81
N ALA A 171 7.32 -10.36 -2.14
CA ALA A 171 7.36 -10.80 -0.75
C ALA A 171 8.18 -12.10 -0.61
N ALA A 172 8.02 -13.04 -1.55
CA ALA A 172 8.83 -14.26 -1.57
C ALA A 172 10.33 -13.96 -1.73
N LEU A 173 10.69 -13.04 -2.66
CA LEU A 173 12.07 -12.61 -2.84
C LEU A 173 12.62 -11.93 -1.57
N ALA A 174 11.86 -11.00 -1.00
CA ALA A 174 12.28 -10.28 0.19
C ALA A 174 12.44 -11.19 1.41
N CYS A 175 11.54 -12.14 1.61
CA CYS A 175 11.66 -13.15 2.67
C CYS A 175 12.82 -14.11 2.44
N ALA A 176 13.04 -14.55 1.20
CA ALA A 176 14.22 -15.38 0.84
C ALA A 176 15.54 -14.65 1.10
N GLU A 177 15.60 -13.36 0.83
CA GLU A 177 16.74 -12.50 1.13
C GLU A 177 16.96 -12.35 2.65
N LEU A 178 15.89 -12.08 3.42
CA LEU A 178 15.94 -11.96 4.88
C LEU A 178 16.38 -13.26 5.54
N MET A 179 15.97 -14.40 4.99
CA MET A 179 16.35 -15.74 5.44
C MET A 179 17.76 -16.15 4.97
N ALA A 180 18.41 -15.36 4.11
CA ALA A 180 19.68 -15.66 3.45
C ALA A 180 19.67 -17.01 2.70
N LEU A 181 18.55 -17.34 2.03
CA LEU A 181 18.41 -18.59 1.29
C LEU A 181 19.43 -18.68 0.14
N PRO A 182 19.92 -19.89 -0.22
CA PRO A 182 20.67 -20.09 -1.45
C PRO A 182 19.95 -19.58 -2.69
N GLN A 183 20.67 -19.27 -3.77
CA GLN A 183 20.10 -18.73 -5.02
C GLN A 183 18.98 -19.62 -5.59
N GLU A 184 19.19 -20.92 -5.59
CA GLU A 184 18.23 -21.90 -6.10
C GLU A 184 16.93 -21.90 -5.29
N GLN A 185 17.02 -21.83 -3.96
CA GLN A 185 15.85 -21.75 -3.09
C GLN A 185 15.12 -20.41 -3.22
N ALA A 186 15.85 -19.29 -3.36
CA ALA A 186 15.24 -17.99 -3.62
C ALA A 186 14.48 -17.96 -4.96
N LEU A 187 15.04 -18.60 -5.99
CA LEU A 187 14.38 -18.80 -7.30
C LEU A 187 13.10 -19.63 -7.14
N ALA A 188 13.18 -20.76 -6.43
CA ALA A 188 12.01 -21.59 -6.16
C ALA A 188 10.91 -20.85 -5.41
N ALA A 189 11.26 -20.02 -4.40
CA ALA A 189 10.31 -19.21 -3.65
C ALA A 189 9.54 -18.24 -4.56
N VAL A 190 10.26 -17.48 -5.40
CA VAL A 190 9.64 -16.54 -6.35
C VAL A 190 8.77 -17.27 -7.37
N SER A 191 9.24 -18.41 -7.87
CA SER A 191 8.51 -19.22 -8.83
C SER A 191 7.23 -19.85 -8.27
N MET A 192 7.24 -20.31 -7.01
CA MET A 192 6.02 -20.76 -6.32
C MET A 192 5.02 -19.62 -6.14
N ALA A 193 5.52 -18.45 -5.71
CA ALA A 193 4.68 -17.29 -5.52
C ALA A 193 4.00 -16.81 -6.81
N ALA A 194 4.63 -17.00 -7.97
CA ALA A 194 4.06 -16.69 -9.27
C ALA A 194 2.72 -17.41 -9.53
N SER A 195 2.55 -18.62 -9.01
CA SER A 195 1.32 -19.40 -9.11
C SER A 195 0.22 -18.96 -8.12
N ARG A 196 0.52 -18.04 -7.22
CA ARG A 196 -0.37 -17.60 -6.12
C ARG A 196 -0.75 -16.11 -6.25
N CYS A 197 -0.60 -15.55 -7.43
CA CYS A 197 -0.96 -14.18 -7.78
C CYS A 197 -2.40 -14.08 -8.28
N GLY A 198 -3.00 -12.90 -8.12
CA GLY A 198 -4.35 -12.66 -8.60
C GLY A 198 -4.94 -11.35 -8.06
N SER A 199 -6.20 -11.42 -7.57
CA SER A 199 -6.92 -10.30 -6.95
C SER A 199 -7.74 -9.47 -7.93
N VAL A 200 -9.00 -9.88 -8.11
CA VAL A 200 -9.93 -9.21 -9.03
C VAL A 200 -10.26 -7.79 -8.58
N LEU A 201 -10.21 -6.86 -9.52
CA LEU A 201 -10.42 -5.43 -9.26
C LEU A 201 -11.86 -5.12 -8.84
N ALA A 202 -12.82 -5.99 -9.18
CA ALA A 202 -14.23 -5.83 -8.81
C ALA A 202 -14.46 -5.74 -7.28
N ASN A 203 -13.52 -6.24 -6.47
CA ASN A 203 -13.59 -6.18 -5.01
C ASN A 203 -13.06 -4.86 -4.40
N VAL A 204 -12.64 -3.91 -5.23
CA VAL A 204 -12.22 -2.57 -4.72
C VAL A 204 -13.44 -1.84 -4.15
N GLY A 205 -13.30 -1.36 -2.91
CA GLY A 205 -14.39 -0.74 -2.14
C GLY A 205 -15.04 -1.68 -1.11
N THR A 206 -14.65 -2.95 -1.07
CA THR A 206 -15.06 -3.92 -0.06
C THR A 206 -13.89 -4.30 0.86
N MET A 207 -14.17 -5.03 1.96
CA MET A 207 -13.13 -5.56 2.86
C MET A 207 -12.14 -6.47 2.13
N THR A 208 -12.56 -7.12 1.02
CA THR A 208 -11.73 -8.02 0.22
C THR A 208 -10.55 -7.30 -0.42
N LYS A 209 -10.64 -5.98 -0.69
CA LYS A 209 -9.48 -5.21 -1.17
C LYS A 209 -8.29 -5.31 -0.20
N ALA A 210 -8.54 -5.20 1.10
CA ALA A 210 -7.48 -5.33 2.11
C ALA A 210 -6.96 -6.77 2.22
N LEU A 211 -7.83 -7.76 2.08
CA LEU A 211 -7.44 -9.16 2.05
C LEU A 211 -6.47 -9.49 0.91
N HIS A 212 -6.58 -8.85 -0.25
CA HIS A 212 -5.62 -9.03 -1.35
C HIS A 212 -4.17 -8.78 -0.92
N CYS A 213 -3.95 -7.77 -0.09
CA CYS A 213 -2.61 -7.44 0.42
C CYS A 213 -2.17 -8.43 1.50
N GLY A 214 -3.10 -8.83 2.37
CA GLY A 214 -2.85 -9.86 3.37
C GLY A 214 -2.48 -11.21 2.74
N ASP A 215 -3.23 -11.64 1.73
CA ASP A 215 -2.94 -12.88 0.99
C ASP A 215 -1.62 -12.79 0.24
N ALA A 216 -1.29 -11.64 -0.34
CA ALA A 216 0.00 -11.42 -0.98
C ALA A 216 1.18 -11.59 0.00
N ALA A 217 1.07 -11.01 1.20
CA ALA A 217 2.07 -11.16 2.26
C ALA A 217 2.19 -12.62 2.71
N ALA A 218 1.07 -13.27 2.99
CA ALA A 218 1.02 -14.67 3.40
C ALA A 218 1.60 -15.62 2.35
N ASN A 219 1.20 -15.46 1.10
CA ASN A 219 1.65 -16.29 -0.02
C ASN A 219 3.16 -16.16 -0.26
N GLY A 220 3.71 -14.94 -0.15
CA GLY A 220 5.14 -14.72 -0.30
C GLY A 220 5.97 -15.29 0.85
N ALA A 221 5.54 -15.07 2.09
CA ALA A 221 6.19 -15.64 3.28
C ALA A 221 6.20 -17.17 3.24
N GLU A 222 5.05 -17.79 2.96
CA GLU A 222 4.93 -19.25 2.88
C GLU A 222 5.78 -19.82 1.75
N ALA A 223 5.82 -19.19 0.57
CA ALA A 223 6.65 -19.63 -0.54
C ALA A 223 8.15 -19.65 -0.18
N ALA A 224 8.63 -18.63 0.54
CA ALA A 224 10.01 -18.58 1.02
C ALA A 224 10.30 -19.68 2.06
N MET A 225 9.38 -19.94 2.98
CA MET A 225 9.50 -21.01 3.99
C MET A 225 9.50 -22.40 3.34
N LEU A 226 8.60 -22.65 2.38
CA LEU A 226 8.57 -23.90 1.62
C LEU A 226 9.86 -24.15 0.84
N ALA A 227 10.39 -23.11 0.20
CA ALA A 227 11.66 -23.21 -0.52
C ALA A 227 12.84 -23.50 0.41
N ALA A 228 12.84 -22.98 1.63
CA ALA A 228 13.86 -23.30 2.65
C ALA A 228 13.85 -24.80 3.01
N GLU A 229 12.70 -25.44 2.99
CA GLU A 229 12.52 -26.88 3.21
C GLU A 229 12.75 -27.73 1.95
N GLY A 230 13.16 -27.12 0.83
CA GLY A 230 13.47 -27.82 -0.41
C GLY A 230 12.28 -28.06 -1.34
N PHE A 231 11.18 -27.35 -1.17
CA PHE A 231 10.06 -27.41 -2.09
C PHE A 231 10.47 -26.83 -3.46
N THR A 232 10.16 -27.55 -4.55
CA THR A 232 10.63 -27.22 -5.89
C THR A 232 9.59 -26.47 -6.72
N ALA A 233 10.06 -25.68 -7.70
CA ALA A 233 9.23 -24.96 -8.64
C ALA A 233 9.89 -24.91 -10.04
N ASN A 234 9.16 -24.43 -11.05
CA ASN A 234 9.71 -24.21 -12.37
C ASN A 234 10.79 -23.11 -12.33
N VAL A 235 11.89 -23.29 -13.04
CA VAL A 235 13.02 -22.33 -13.04
C VAL A 235 12.64 -20.99 -13.71
N ASP A 236 11.69 -20.98 -14.66
CA ASP A 236 11.21 -19.76 -15.32
C ASP A 236 9.68 -19.62 -15.23
N ALA A 237 9.17 -19.47 -14.00
CA ALA A 237 7.75 -19.30 -13.76
C ALA A 237 7.23 -17.90 -14.13
N ILE A 238 8.08 -16.90 -14.34
CA ILE A 238 7.67 -15.54 -14.76
C ILE A 238 7.62 -15.44 -16.28
N GLY A 239 8.69 -15.86 -16.99
CA GLY A 239 8.90 -15.57 -18.40
C GLY A 239 8.44 -16.67 -19.36
N SER A 240 8.26 -17.90 -18.89
CA SER A 240 7.83 -19.01 -19.76
C SER A 240 6.48 -18.71 -20.43
N PRO A 241 6.16 -19.35 -21.60
CA PRO A 241 4.92 -19.04 -22.34
C PRO A 241 3.61 -19.21 -21.56
N ARG A 242 3.62 -20.00 -20.51
CA ARG A 242 2.49 -20.18 -19.56
C ARG A 242 2.82 -19.67 -18.17
N GLY A 243 3.87 -18.83 -18.05
CA GLY A 243 4.29 -18.22 -16.82
C GLY A 243 3.44 -17.00 -16.42
N TRP A 244 3.75 -16.43 -15.28
CA TRP A 244 3.05 -15.30 -14.67
C TRP A 244 2.83 -14.13 -15.64
N GLY A 245 3.87 -13.70 -16.36
CA GLY A 245 3.78 -12.58 -17.29
C GLY A 245 2.80 -12.80 -18.42
N PRO A 246 3.05 -13.79 -19.31
CA PRO A 246 2.15 -14.10 -20.42
C PRO A 246 0.74 -14.52 -19.98
N ALA A 247 0.60 -15.27 -18.90
CA ALA A 247 -0.70 -15.77 -18.45
C ALA A 247 -1.60 -14.67 -17.88
N LEU A 248 -1.04 -13.71 -17.12
CA LEU A 248 -1.84 -12.66 -16.47
C LEU A 248 -1.97 -11.39 -17.33
N PHE A 249 -1.00 -11.07 -18.16
CA PHE A 249 -0.94 -9.80 -18.88
C PHE A 249 -0.93 -9.94 -20.42
N GLY A 250 -0.75 -11.14 -20.93
CA GLY A 250 -0.81 -11.38 -22.37
C GLY A 250 0.11 -10.45 -23.16
N ALA A 251 -0.44 -9.78 -24.17
CA ALA A 251 0.30 -8.88 -25.05
C ALA A 251 0.81 -7.59 -24.38
N THR A 252 0.34 -7.27 -23.16
CA THR A 252 0.85 -6.09 -22.41
C THR A 252 2.10 -6.40 -21.59
N PHE A 253 2.52 -7.65 -21.50
CA PHE A 253 3.70 -8.05 -20.76
C PHE A 253 5.00 -7.53 -21.38
N GLU A 254 5.76 -6.76 -20.62
CA GLU A 254 7.01 -6.12 -21.03
C GLU A 254 8.20 -6.66 -20.20
N PRO A 255 8.75 -7.85 -20.54
CA PRO A 255 9.76 -8.57 -19.74
C PRO A 255 11.06 -7.79 -19.53
N GLN A 256 11.42 -6.88 -20.44
CA GLN A 256 12.65 -6.08 -20.37
C GLN A 256 12.76 -5.25 -19.07
N HIS A 257 11.65 -4.87 -18.46
CA HIS A 257 11.63 -4.12 -17.20
C HIS A 257 12.14 -4.93 -16.00
N LEU A 258 12.08 -6.25 -16.04
CA LEU A 258 12.52 -7.11 -14.95
C LEU A 258 14.04 -7.09 -14.76
N THR A 259 14.77 -7.06 -15.86
CA THR A 259 16.23 -7.15 -15.87
C THR A 259 16.94 -5.88 -16.32
N ALA A 260 16.22 -4.76 -16.41
CA ALA A 260 16.80 -3.45 -16.68
C ALA A 260 17.87 -3.09 -15.64
N ALA A 261 18.87 -2.29 -16.02
CA ALA A 261 19.90 -1.82 -15.10
C ALA A 261 19.28 -1.14 -13.86
N LEU A 262 19.90 -1.31 -12.70
CA LEU A 262 19.48 -0.69 -11.45
C LEU A 262 20.26 0.62 -11.30
N GLU A 263 19.69 1.73 -11.79
CA GLU A 263 20.29 3.06 -11.73
C GLU A 263 20.04 3.73 -10.38
N THR A 264 18.80 3.68 -9.90
CA THR A 264 18.38 4.25 -8.62
C THR A 264 17.27 3.38 -8.02
N ALA A 265 17.35 3.12 -6.71
CA ALA A 265 16.36 2.34 -6.00
C ALA A 265 14.96 2.98 -6.08
N ARG A 266 13.94 2.19 -6.37
CA ARG A 266 12.55 2.66 -6.45
C ARG A 266 11.99 3.17 -5.13
N ALA A 267 12.56 2.80 -4.02
CA ALA A 267 12.24 3.41 -2.73
C ALA A 267 12.67 4.88 -2.65
N LEU A 268 13.62 5.32 -3.51
CA LEU A 268 14.10 6.70 -3.61
C LEU A 268 13.55 7.43 -4.84
N VAL A 269 13.55 6.77 -6.00
CA VAL A 269 13.10 7.36 -7.29
C VAL A 269 12.24 6.35 -8.06
N PRO A 270 10.98 6.68 -8.35
CA PRO A 270 10.28 7.93 -8.03
C PRO A 270 10.00 8.14 -6.55
N GLY A 271 10.28 7.16 -5.68
CA GLY A 271 9.93 7.16 -4.28
C GLY A 271 8.43 6.95 -4.05
N PRO A 272 7.99 6.93 -2.79
CA PRO A 272 6.58 6.85 -2.45
C PRO A 272 5.87 8.20 -2.59
N ALA A 273 4.62 8.18 -3.02
CA ALA A 273 3.69 9.22 -2.65
C ALA A 273 3.17 8.93 -1.24
N TRP A 274 3.41 9.85 -0.31
CA TRP A 274 2.98 9.72 1.07
C TRP A 274 1.51 10.10 1.19
N LYS A 275 0.69 9.18 1.64
CA LYS A 275 -0.72 9.49 1.88
C LYS A 275 -0.89 10.24 3.20
N LEU A 276 -1.53 11.40 3.12
CA LEU A 276 -1.91 12.21 4.28
C LEU A 276 -3.40 12.06 4.64
N PHE A 277 -4.17 11.33 3.80
CA PHE A 277 -5.57 11.05 4.01
C PHE A 277 -5.84 9.55 3.82
N PRO A 278 -6.69 8.91 4.66
CA PRO A 278 -6.97 7.48 4.61
C PRO A 278 -8.02 7.15 3.54
N SER A 279 -7.69 7.41 2.27
CA SER A 279 -8.59 7.23 1.14
C SER A 279 -7.83 6.88 -0.15
N GLN A 280 -8.55 6.56 -1.23
CA GLN A 280 -7.97 6.29 -2.54
C GLN A 280 -7.20 7.53 -3.05
N PHE A 281 -6.03 7.34 -3.64
CA PHE A 281 -5.08 8.44 -3.90
C PHE A 281 -5.62 9.54 -4.81
N ALA A 282 -6.43 9.22 -5.83
CA ALA A 282 -7.01 10.28 -6.67
C ALA A 282 -7.97 11.19 -5.87
N THR A 283 -8.61 10.69 -4.81
CA THR A 283 -9.46 11.53 -3.95
C THR A 283 -8.64 12.55 -3.15
N HIS A 284 -7.33 12.35 -2.97
CA HIS A 284 -6.46 13.34 -2.32
C HIS A 284 -6.43 14.66 -3.08
N PHE A 285 -6.67 14.65 -4.39
CA PHE A 285 -6.73 15.88 -5.20
C PHE A 285 -7.92 16.74 -4.80
N VAL A 286 -9.12 16.16 -4.71
CA VAL A 286 -10.33 16.90 -4.30
C VAL A 286 -10.28 17.27 -2.82
N ILE A 287 -9.73 16.41 -1.96
CA ILE A 287 -9.54 16.71 -0.54
C ILE A 287 -8.61 17.93 -0.38
N THR A 288 -7.47 17.92 -1.09
CA THR A 288 -6.51 19.04 -1.05
C THR A 288 -7.17 20.33 -1.55
N ALA A 289 -7.87 20.28 -2.70
CA ALA A 289 -8.59 21.43 -3.22
C ALA A 289 -9.62 21.96 -2.23
N ALA A 290 -10.41 21.07 -1.61
CA ALA A 290 -11.45 21.46 -0.65
C ALA A 290 -10.87 22.08 0.63
N LEU A 291 -9.79 21.51 1.19
CA LEU A 291 -9.12 22.04 2.37
C LEU A 291 -8.47 23.41 2.11
N GLU A 292 -7.82 23.59 0.95
CA GLU A 292 -7.23 24.86 0.55
C GLU A 292 -8.31 25.93 0.31
N LEU A 293 -9.41 25.55 -0.36
CA LEU A 293 -10.55 26.43 -0.55
C LEU A 293 -11.15 26.89 0.77
N ARG A 294 -11.32 25.94 1.70
CA ARG A 294 -11.81 26.24 3.05
C ARG A 294 -10.87 27.18 3.80
N ALA A 295 -9.56 26.94 3.75
CA ALA A 295 -8.55 27.78 4.40
C ALA A 295 -8.54 29.21 3.84
N SER A 296 -8.75 29.36 2.54
CA SER A 296 -8.81 30.67 1.87
C SER A 296 -10.11 31.45 2.15
N HIS A 297 -11.16 30.79 2.64
CA HIS A 297 -12.47 31.36 2.85
C HIS A 297 -13.05 31.00 4.25
N PRO A 298 -12.42 31.41 5.35
CA PRO A 298 -12.77 30.98 6.71
C PRO A 298 -14.15 31.45 7.17
N GLY A 299 -14.76 32.45 6.47
CA GLY A 299 -16.10 32.96 6.80
C GLY A 299 -17.26 32.21 6.15
N ILE A 300 -17.00 31.20 5.33
CA ILE A 300 -18.07 30.42 4.66
C ILE A 300 -18.57 29.30 5.58
N LEU A 301 -19.88 29.29 5.83
CA LEU A 301 -20.59 28.20 6.52
C LEU A 301 -20.96 27.13 5.48
N TRP A 302 -20.09 26.15 5.28
CA TRP A 302 -20.16 25.16 4.18
C TRP A 302 -21.43 24.29 4.21
N SER A 303 -21.99 24.03 5.38
CA SER A 303 -23.25 23.30 5.54
C SER A 303 -24.48 24.09 5.10
N GLU A 304 -24.43 25.43 5.21
CA GLU A 304 -25.60 26.29 5.07
C GLU A 304 -25.60 27.11 3.78
N GLN A 305 -24.46 27.72 3.46
CA GLN A 305 -24.35 28.72 2.39
C GLN A 305 -24.11 28.13 1.00
N VAL A 306 -23.76 26.83 0.91
CA VAL A 306 -23.54 26.19 -0.40
C VAL A 306 -24.85 25.95 -1.12
N GLU A 307 -24.93 26.45 -2.35
CA GLU A 307 -26.00 26.16 -3.30
C GLU A 307 -25.66 24.94 -4.16
N ARG A 308 -24.46 24.94 -4.78
CA ARG A 308 -23.99 23.88 -5.69
C ARG A 308 -22.48 23.75 -5.64
N ILE A 309 -22.00 22.53 -5.82
CA ILE A 309 -20.57 22.17 -5.96
C ILE A 309 -20.38 21.49 -7.32
N GLU A 310 -19.43 21.95 -8.09
CA GLU A 310 -19.04 21.38 -9.38
C GLU A 310 -17.61 20.84 -9.26
N LEU A 311 -17.44 19.54 -9.49
CA LEU A 311 -16.14 18.87 -9.55
C LEU A 311 -15.83 18.54 -11.01
N ARG A 312 -14.74 19.08 -11.56
CA ARG A 312 -14.22 18.68 -12.85
C ARG A 312 -13.03 17.75 -12.63
N THR A 313 -13.13 16.51 -13.15
CA THR A 313 -12.19 15.42 -12.87
C THR A 313 -11.90 14.61 -14.12
N PRO A 314 -10.80 13.83 -14.18
CA PRO A 314 -10.64 12.81 -15.22
C PRO A 314 -11.72 11.73 -15.12
N ILE A 315 -11.84 10.91 -16.17
CA ILE A 315 -12.75 9.77 -16.17
C ILE A 315 -12.15 8.62 -15.34
N MET A 316 -12.73 8.37 -14.16
CA MET A 316 -12.37 7.26 -13.28
C MET A 316 -13.62 6.68 -12.63
N HIS A 317 -14.29 5.76 -13.30
CA HIS A 317 -15.60 5.22 -12.88
C HIS A 317 -15.61 4.60 -11.49
N TYR A 318 -14.52 3.96 -11.06
CA TYR A 318 -14.46 3.23 -9.79
C TYR A 318 -14.43 4.13 -8.53
N ILE A 319 -14.20 5.44 -8.69
CA ILE A 319 -14.25 6.44 -7.61
C ILE A 319 -15.32 7.53 -7.85
N ASP A 320 -16.11 7.39 -8.89
CA ASP A 320 -17.33 8.19 -9.09
C ASP A 320 -18.48 7.50 -8.36
N ARG A 321 -18.63 7.81 -7.08
CA ARG A 321 -19.63 7.23 -6.17
C ARG A 321 -20.40 8.34 -5.48
N PRO A 322 -21.44 8.89 -6.12
CA PRO A 322 -22.16 10.04 -5.59
C PRO A 322 -22.86 9.78 -4.25
N LYS A 323 -23.26 8.54 -4.00
CA LYS A 323 -23.92 8.10 -2.77
C LYS A 323 -23.27 6.79 -2.27
N PRO A 324 -22.07 6.84 -1.68
CA PRO A 324 -21.44 5.63 -1.18
C PRO A 324 -22.31 4.93 -0.14
N GLU A 325 -22.37 3.59 -0.22
CA GLU A 325 -23.27 2.76 0.60
C GLU A 325 -22.80 2.60 2.05
N THR A 326 -21.50 2.79 2.29
CA THR A 326 -20.88 2.67 3.61
C THR A 326 -19.81 3.74 3.80
N GLY A 327 -19.36 3.93 5.04
CA GLY A 327 -18.18 4.75 5.32
C GLY A 327 -16.93 4.24 4.58
N LEU A 328 -16.73 2.91 4.55
CA LEU A 328 -15.62 2.30 3.79
C LEU A 328 -15.70 2.62 2.29
N ASP A 329 -16.91 2.54 1.71
CA ASP A 329 -17.16 2.90 0.31
C ASP A 329 -16.85 4.37 0.04
N GLY A 330 -17.07 5.23 1.02
CA GLY A 330 -16.75 6.65 0.98
C GLY A 330 -15.27 6.96 0.71
N LYS A 331 -14.33 6.06 1.08
CA LYS A 331 -12.90 6.21 0.76
C LYS A 331 -12.63 6.21 -0.75
N PHE A 332 -13.57 5.72 -1.54
CA PHE A 332 -13.52 5.61 -3.01
C PHE A 332 -14.51 6.56 -3.70
N SER A 333 -14.90 7.65 -3.05
CA SER A 333 -15.85 8.63 -3.58
C SER A 333 -15.25 10.03 -3.63
N TRP A 334 -15.10 10.59 -4.81
CA TRP A 334 -14.73 12.00 -4.98
C TRP A 334 -15.74 12.93 -4.30
N GLN A 335 -17.04 12.62 -4.45
CA GLN A 335 -18.10 13.44 -3.88
C GLN A 335 -18.07 13.43 -2.36
N TYR A 336 -17.99 12.24 -1.76
CA TYR A 336 -17.96 12.10 -0.31
C TYR A 336 -16.72 12.76 0.31
N THR A 337 -15.53 12.50 -0.24
CA THR A 337 -14.28 13.06 0.27
C THR A 337 -14.22 14.57 0.13
N THR A 338 -14.84 15.16 -0.90
CA THR A 338 -15.02 16.61 -1.02
C THR A 338 -15.96 17.13 0.07
N ALA A 339 -17.10 16.46 0.28
CA ALA A 339 -18.08 16.88 1.28
C ALA A 339 -17.48 16.92 2.69
N VAL A 340 -16.83 15.84 3.13
CA VAL A 340 -16.23 15.79 4.48
C VAL A 340 -15.06 16.77 4.62
N ALA A 341 -14.24 16.97 3.59
CA ALA A 341 -13.18 17.96 3.62
C ALA A 341 -13.69 19.39 3.80
N LEU A 342 -14.77 19.76 3.11
CA LEU A 342 -15.42 21.08 3.27
C LEU A 342 -16.11 21.22 4.63
N LEU A 343 -16.81 20.20 5.11
CA LEU A 343 -17.56 20.26 6.37
C LEU A 343 -16.65 20.21 7.58
N ASP A 344 -15.73 19.26 7.63
CA ASP A 344 -14.92 18.98 8.83
C ASP A 344 -13.62 19.78 8.88
N GLY A 345 -13.11 20.26 7.72
CA GLY A 345 -11.81 20.91 7.62
C GLY A 345 -10.61 19.98 7.82
N GLN A 346 -10.87 18.68 7.87
CA GLN A 346 -9.88 17.59 7.98
C GLN A 346 -10.46 16.30 7.43
N VAL A 347 -9.59 15.33 7.06
CA VAL A 347 -10.00 14.00 6.62
C VAL A 347 -9.13 12.96 7.31
N GLU A 348 -9.73 12.21 8.23
CA GLU A 348 -9.10 11.26 9.13
C GLU A 348 -9.82 9.90 9.08
N PRO A 349 -9.33 8.83 9.75
CA PRO A 349 -10.03 7.55 9.78
C PRO A 349 -11.49 7.67 10.23
N LYS A 350 -11.78 8.51 11.23
CA LYS A 350 -13.16 8.76 11.72
C LYS A 350 -14.08 9.43 10.69
N SER A 351 -13.53 10.08 9.66
CA SER A 351 -14.32 10.63 8.55
C SER A 351 -15.02 9.54 7.74
N PHE A 352 -14.61 8.28 7.88
CA PHE A 352 -15.12 7.14 7.12
C PHE A 352 -15.90 6.14 7.98
N THR A 353 -16.44 6.59 9.11
CA THR A 353 -17.38 5.78 9.91
C THR A 353 -18.77 5.79 9.28
N GLN A 354 -19.59 4.81 9.67
CA GLN A 354 -20.96 4.71 9.20
C GLN A 354 -21.79 5.93 9.67
N GLU A 355 -21.57 6.36 10.91
CA GLU A 355 -22.25 7.52 11.51
C GLU A 355 -21.95 8.80 10.72
N ARG A 356 -20.66 9.05 10.39
CA ARG A 356 -20.27 10.25 9.64
C ARG A 356 -20.83 10.22 8.22
N ARG A 357 -20.81 9.05 7.57
CA ARG A 357 -21.35 8.90 6.20
C ARG A 357 -22.83 9.26 6.11
N PHE A 358 -23.61 8.92 7.12
CA PHE A 358 -25.06 9.15 7.12
C PHE A 358 -25.50 10.35 7.97
N SER A 359 -24.59 11.19 8.43
CA SER A 359 -24.96 12.44 9.10
C SER A 359 -25.69 13.39 8.16
N ALA A 360 -26.65 14.14 8.70
CA ALA A 360 -27.59 14.96 7.91
C ALA A 360 -26.88 16.03 7.06
N ASP A 361 -25.83 16.65 7.56
CA ASP A 361 -25.02 17.65 6.86
C ASP A 361 -24.28 17.06 5.65
N VAL A 362 -23.70 15.86 5.78
CA VAL A 362 -23.04 15.16 4.68
C VAL A 362 -24.05 14.74 3.63
N VAL A 363 -25.19 14.14 4.03
CA VAL A 363 -26.23 13.71 3.10
C VAL A 363 -26.76 14.90 2.29
N SER A 364 -27.03 16.02 2.96
CA SER A 364 -27.50 17.26 2.31
C SER A 364 -26.46 17.83 1.35
N LEU A 365 -25.17 17.82 1.72
CA LEU A 365 -24.13 18.38 0.85
C LEU A 365 -23.86 17.51 -0.37
N LEU A 366 -23.91 16.18 -0.23
CA LEU A 366 -23.74 15.23 -1.35
C LEU A 366 -24.77 15.45 -2.47
N GLU A 367 -26.01 15.85 -2.15
CA GLU A 367 -27.04 16.12 -3.14
C GLU A 367 -26.75 17.35 -4.00
N LYS A 368 -25.85 18.23 -3.55
CA LYS A 368 -25.43 19.45 -4.23
C LYS A 368 -24.17 19.27 -5.09
N ILE A 369 -23.52 18.10 -5.06
CA ILE A 369 -22.27 17.84 -5.77
C ILE A 369 -22.55 17.27 -7.15
N ILE A 370 -22.09 17.98 -8.18
CA ILE A 370 -22.16 17.58 -9.58
C ILE A 370 -20.75 17.22 -10.04
N LEU A 371 -20.55 16.02 -10.56
CA LEU A 371 -19.28 15.56 -11.13
C LEU A 371 -19.28 15.75 -12.65
N ASN A 372 -18.40 16.62 -13.13
CA ASN A 372 -18.14 16.87 -14.55
C ASN A 372 -16.90 16.08 -14.97
N ARG A 373 -17.10 14.94 -15.64
CA ARG A 373 -16.02 14.10 -16.16
C ARG A 373 -15.46 14.71 -17.43
N ASP A 374 -14.14 14.89 -17.48
CA ASP A 374 -13.44 15.47 -18.60
C ASP A 374 -12.39 14.52 -19.18
N ALA A 375 -12.63 14.04 -20.40
CA ALA A 375 -11.72 13.14 -21.10
C ALA A 375 -10.39 13.78 -21.50
N THR A 376 -10.29 15.11 -21.47
CA THR A 376 -9.04 15.83 -21.76
C THR A 376 -8.07 15.85 -20.57
N ILE A 377 -8.58 15.57 -19.35
CA ILE A 377 -7.74 15.45 -18.17
C ILE A 377 -7.18 14.02 -18.12
N SER A 378 -5.85 13.90 -18.00
CA SER A 378 -5.19 12.60 -17.88
C SER A 378 -5.66 11.84 -16.63
N GLY A 379 -5.95 10.54 -16.77
CA GLY A 379 -6.23 9.66 -15.62
C GLY A 379 -4.97 9.19 -14.87
N ARG A 380 -3.76 9.53 -15.33
CA ARG A 380 -2.52 9.18 -14.65
C ARG A 380 -2.33 10.05 -13.41
N LEU A 381 -2.07 9.41 -12.27
CA LEU A 381 -1.93 10.08 -10.96
C LEU A 381 -0.79 11.10 -10.87
N ASP A 382 0.20 11.00 -11.76
CA ASP A 382 1.34 11.92 -11.87
C ASP A 382 1.10 13.09 -12.85
N ARG A 383 -0.07 13.13 -13.52
CA ARG A 383 -0.41 14.12 -14.55
C ARG A 383 -1.83 14.66 -14.48
N MET A 384 -2.66 14.08 -13.59
CA MET A 384 -4.04 14.53 -13.42
C MET A 384 -4.13 15.84 -12.66
N HIS A 385 -5.27 16.49 -12.78
CA HIS A 385 -5.70 17.57 -11.91
C HIS A 385 -7.20 17.47 -11.66
N VAL A 386 -7.67 18.24 -10.70
CA VAL A 386 -9.10 18.44 -10.44
C VAL A 386 -9.39 19.93 -10.27
N GLU A 387 -10.61 20.34 -10.58
CA GLU A 387 -11.12 21.69 -10.32
C GLU A 387 -12.37 21.58 -9.47
N LEU A 388 -12.39 22.34 -8.38
CA LEU A 388 -13.51 22.48 -7.46
C LEU A 388 -14.08 23.88 -7.58
N ARG A 389 -15.34 24.00 -7.98
CA ARG A 389 -16.10 25.26 -8.00
C ARG A 389 -17.29 25.14 -7.06
N VAL A 390 -17.44 26.12 -6.19
CA VAL A 390 -18.56 26.20 -5.25
C VAL A 390 -19.33 27.48 -5.51
N VAL A 391 -20.62 27.35 -5.76
CA VAL A 391 -21.58 28.45 -5.88
C VAL A 391 -22.32 28.60 -4.56
N LEU A 392 -22.30 29.78 -3.99
CA LEU A 392 -22.97 30.11 -2.75
C LEU A 392 -24.38 30.65 -3.03
N ARG A 393 -25.29 30.53 -2.06
CA ARG A 393 -26.68 31.01 -2.17
C ARG A 393 -26.82 32.53 -2.40
N ASP A 394 -25.79 33.29 -2.05
CA ASP A 394 -25.74 34.73 -2.33
C ASP A 394 -25.20 35.08 -3.72
N GLY A 395 -24.91 34.07 -4.54
CA GLY A 395 -24.43 34.20 -5.90
C GLY A 395 -22.88 34.32 -6.02
N ARG A 396 -22.15 34.40 -4.92
CA ARG A 396 -20.70 34.36 -4.96
C ARG A 396 -20.20 32.98 -5.42
N GLU A 397 -19.09 32.99 -6.12
CA GLU A 397 -18.41 31.78 -6.58
C GLU A 397 -16.99 31.75 -6.03
N VAL A 398 -16.57 30.57 -5.56
CA VAL A 398 -15.21 30.32 -5.13
C VAL A 398 -14.69 29.07 -5.81
N MET A 399 -13.41 29.10 -6.20
CA MET A 399 -12.81 28.03 -7.01
C MET A 399 -11.43 27.66 -6.47
N GLN A 400 -11.09 26.39 -6.61
CA GLN A 400 -9.75 25.87 -6.31
C GLN A 400 -9.39 24.76 -7.31
N ARG A 401 -8.18 24.83 -7.85
CA ARG A 401 -7.60 23.76 -8.66
C ARG A 401 -6.49 23.07 -7.87
N CYS A 402 -6.41 21.74 -8.01
CA CYS A 402 -5.31 20.93 -7.47
C CYS A 402 -4.65 20.15 -8.60
N ASP A 403 -3.40 20.48 -8.89
CA ASP A 403 -2.54 19.77 -9.85
C ASP A 403 -1.70 18.68 -9.17
N ALA A 404 -1.48 18.82 -7.84
CA ALA A 404 -0.72 17.88 -7.04
C ALA A 404 -1.17 17.93 -5.58
N PRO A 405 -1.68 16.84 -5.01
CA PRO A 405 -2.00 16.80 -3.59
C PRO A 405 -0.72 16.78 -2.75
N LEU A 406 -0.82 17.29 -1.54
CA LEU A 406 0.29 17.26 -0.58
C LEU A 406 0.71 15.81 -0.30
N GLY A 407 2.02 15.53 -0.34
CA GLY A 407 2.60 14.18 -0.21
C GLY A 407 2.79 13.45 -1.54
N SER A 408 2.33 14.01 -2.68
CA SER A 408 2.59 13.44 -4.01
C SER A 408 4.04 13.63 -4.48
N TRP A 409 4.40 12.99 -5.59
CA TRP A 409 5.76 13.03 -6.17
C TRP A 409 6.21 14.44 -6.54
N THR A 410 5.28 15.30 -6.97
CA THR A 410 5.56 16.69 -7.38
C THR A 410 5.32 17.70 -6.27
N ARG A 411 4.71 17.29 -5.16
CA ARG A 411 4.49 18.10 -3.96
C ARG A 411 4.82 17.29 -2.69
N PRO A 412 6.09 16.90 -2.51
CA PRO A 412 6.50 16.03 -1.42
C PRO A 412 6.37 16.74 -0.06
N VAL A 413 6.34 15.93 1.00
CA VAL A 413 6.40 16.41 2.39
C VAL A 413 7.69 15.95 3.04
N GLY A 414 8.15 16.73 4.03
CA GLY A 414 9.34 16.38 4.79
C GLY A 414 9.13 15.18 5.71
N PRO A 415 10.21 14.49 6.12
CA PRO A 415 10.14 13.30 6.97
C PRO A 415 9.38 13.53 8.29
N GLU A 416 9.50 14.71 8.89
CA GLU A 416 8.81 15.05 10.14
C GLU A 416 7.28 14.96 10.01
N LYS A 417 6.72 15.39 8.88
CA LYS A 417 5.26 15.27 8.65
C LYS A 417 4.78 13.82 8.65
N ILE A 418 5.61 12.91 8.15
CA ILE A 418 5.31 11.47 8.15
C ILE A 418 5.49 10.88 9.55
N ARG A 419 6.53 11.30 10.28
CA ARG A 419 6.72 10.91 11.68
C ARG A 419 5.58 11.39 12.57
N ASP A 420 5.09 12.63 12.37
CA ASP A 420 3.95 13.17 13.11
C ASP A 420 2.67 12.36 12.83
N LYS A 421 2.41 12.00 11.55
CA LYS A 421 1.32 11.10 11.18
C LYS A 421 1.46 9.75 11.91
N ALA A 422 2.63 9.15 11.85
CA ALA A 422 2.87 7.83 12.46
C ALA A 422 2.71 7.88 13.98
N ARG A 423 3.30 8.87 14.65
CA ARG A 423 3.15 9.07 16.09
C ARG A 423 1.70 9.29 16.48
N GLY A 424 0.95 10.09 15.72
CA GLY A 424 -0.48 10.33 15.97
C GLY A 424 -1.29 9.05 15.93
N LEU A 425 -1.14 8.24 14.86
CA LEU A 425 -1.83 6.97 14.69
C LEU A 425 -1.49 5.94 15.79
N ILE A 426 -0.20 5.82 16.17
CA ILE A 426 0.22 4.92 17.24
C ILE A 426 -0.30 5.42 18.59
N THR A 427 -0.25 6.74 18.86
CA THR A 427 -0.73 7.34 20.12
C THR A 427 -2.21 7.07 20.34
N GLU A 428 -3.02 7.17 19.29
CA GLU A 428 -4.47 6.95 19.36
C GLU A 428 -4.83 5.51 19.82
N VAL A 429 -4.03 4.52 19.41
CA VAL A 429 -4.31 3.10 19.71
C VAL A 429 -3.53 2.56 20.90
N CYS A 430 -2.23 2.92 21.01
CA CYS A 430 -1.29 2.32 21.95
C CYS A 430 -0.80 3.30 23.04
N GLY A 431 -1.11 4.59 22.92
CA GLY A 431 -0.62 5.64 23.85
C GLY A 431 0.71 6.26 23.41
N SER A 432 1.01 7.45 23.98
CA SER A 432 2.16 8.28 23.62
C SER A 432 3.51 7.63 23.92
N ASP A 433 3.62 6.85 25.00
CA ASP A 433 4.86 6.18 25.39
C ASP A 433 5.27 5.11 24.39
N VAL A 434 4.31 4.30 23.89
CA VAL A 434 4.56 3.32 22.84
C VAL A 434 4.96 4.01 21.54
N ALA A 435 4.25 5.09 21.16
CA ALA A 435 4.57 5.88 19.98
C ALA A 435 6.00 6.43 20.01
N ALA A 436 6.43 7.00 21.16
CA ALA A 436 7.77 7.52 21.33
C ALA A 436 8.85 6.43 21.26
N ARG A 437 8.60 5.24 21.85
CA ARG A 437 9.53 4.11 21.81
C ARG A 437 9.67 3.50 20.42
N VAL A 438 8.56 3.31 19.71
CA VAL A 438 8.59 2.82 18.33
C VAL A 438 9.36 3.79 17.43
N ASP A 439 9.08 5.09 17.52
CA ASP A 439 9.80 6.11 16.76
C ASP A 439 11.29 6.12 17.10
N ALA A 440 11.67 6.03 18.39
CA ALA A 440 13.06 6.00 18.81
C ALA A 440 13.83 4.77 18.29
N ILE A 441 13.22 3.57 18.33
CA ILE A 441 13.81 2.34 17.81
C ILE A 441 14.00 2.45 16.29
N VAL A 442 12.95 2.82 15.58
CA VAL A 442 12.98 2.81 14.11
C VAL A 442 13.83 3.95 13.55
N MET A 443 13.75 5.16 14.13
CA MET A 443 14.41 6.37 13.59
C MET A 443 15.74 6.72 14.29
N GLY A 444 16.14 5.98 15.31
CA GLY A 444 17.32 6.29 16.14
C GLY A 444 18.69 6.12 15.47
N GLY A 445 18.77 5.69 14.21
CA GLY A 445 19.99 5.64 13.39
C GLY A 445 20.93 4.45 13.67
N GLY A 446 20.79 3.73 14.78
CA GLY A 446 21.47 2.48 15.07
C GLY A 446 20.75 1.26 14.49
N ASP A 447 21.41 0.08 14.56
CA ASP A 447 20.72 -1.18 14.30
C ASP A 447 19.77 -1.51 15.47
N PHE A 448 18.76 -2.33 15.24
CA PHE A 448 17.78 -2.70 16.26
C PHE A 448 17.37 -4.16 16.11
N GLU A 449 16.95 -4.78 17.21
CA GLU A 449 16.36 -6.13 17.19
C GLU A 449 14.89 -6.05 16.80
N VAL A 450 14.46 -6.84 15.82
CA VAL A 450 13.06 -6.85 15.36
C VAL A 450 12.12 -7.27 16.50
N ARG A 451 12.54 -8.21 17.37
CA ARG A 451 11.75 -8.63 18.54
C ARG A 451 11.43 -7.49 19.49
N ASP A 452 12.39 -6.56 19.73
CA ASP A 452 12.20 -5.45 20.65
C ASP A 452 11.16 -4.46 20.11
N LEU A 453 11.16 -4.24 18.80
CA LEU A 453 10.14 -3.47 18.12
C LEU A 453 8.76 -4.14 18.19
N MET A 454 8.70 -5.44 17.85
CA MET A 454 7.43 -6.18 17.82
C MET A 454 6.85 -6.43 19.20
N ALA A 455 7.65 -6.41 20.26
CA ALA A 455 7.16 -6.52 21.63
C ALA A 455 6.33 -5.31 22.09
N LEU A 456 6.44 -4.17 21.41
CA LEU A 456 5.72 -2.93 21.75
C LEU A 456 4.29 -2.88 21.18
N ILE A 457 4.00 -3.67 20.11
CA ILE A 457 2.81 -3.49 19.28
C ILE A 457 2.01 -4.77 19.05
#